data_f5ba474e951eb000e22a6eb3dda749b1
#
_entry.id   f5ba474e951eb000e22a6eb3dda749b1
#
_cell.length_a   1.000
_cell.length_b   1.000
_cell.length_c   1.000
_cell.angle_alpha   90.00
_cell.angle_beta   90.00
_cell.angle_gamma   90.00
#
_symmetry.space_group_name_H-M   'P 1'
#
loop_
_entity.id
_entity.type
_entity.pdbx_description
1 polymer ?
#
loop_
_entity_poly.entity_id
_entity_poly.type
_entity_poly.pdbx_seq_one_letter_code
_entity_poly.pdbx_strand_id
1 'polypeptide(L)'
;LWRLLQEEGTSAAGLALQLTWQAGLTLEEIAVLTWGQVDLEAGLLRMGLEKIVELNDRLVQLLKKLQEEGGGPADTVIRSPRSRTAMRPDRLSRITRTALVRAGLDDLSLRDLRQDYALRAGGEERILRYAREQGFITRNALMELFQISKPTAYRRLAQLTERGRLVRVGTRYYPPAAVVPPEEQEAVIRAYLLREGGAYRQDLAQLLHVEPRQCSVILRRLVEEGKLRRDKYRYTLREA
;
A
#
# COMPACT_ATOMS: atom_id res chain seq x y z
N LEU A 1 1.29 -3.65 18.53
CA LEU A 1 -0.04 -3.07 18.30
C LEU A 1 -1.14 -4.09 18.59
N TRP A 2 -1.11 -5.29 18.00
CA TRP A 2 -2.14 -6.31 18.17
C TRP A 2 -2.43 -6.67 19.64
N ARG A 3 -1.37 -6.88 20.44
CA ARG A 3 -1.48 -7.13 21.88
C ARG A 3 -2.12 -5.95 22.62
N LEU A 4 -1.70 -4.72 22.32
CA LEU A 4 -2.29 -3.51 22.88
C LEU A 4 -3.80 -3.42 22.59
N LEU A 5 -4.22 -3.70 21.35
CA LEU A 5 -5.64 -3.64 20.96
C LEU A 5 -6.48 -4.72 21.65
N GLN A 6 -5.87 -5.84 22.09
CA GLN A 6 -6.53 -6.85 22.90
C GLN A 6 -6.67 -6.39 24.35
N GLU A 7 -5.60 -5.84 24.92
CA GLU A 7 -5.54 -5.38 26.32
C GLU A 7 -6.43 -4.17 26.55
N GLU A 8 -6.42 -3.19 25.66
CA GLU A 8 -7.27 -1.99 25.74
C GLU A 8 -8.76 -2.28 25.45
N GLY A 9 -9.06 -3.29 24.65
CA GLY A 9 -10.42 -3.78 24.38
C GLY A 9 -11.41 -2.67 24.00
N THR A 10 -12.49 -2.52 24.78
CA THR A 10 -13.56 -1.52 24.61
C THR A 10 -13.21 -0.14 25.22
N SER A 11 -12.00 0.06 25.77
CA SER A 11 -11.60 1.38 26.26
C SER A 11 -11.66 2.44 25.15
N ALA A 12 -11.88 3.69 25.50
CA ALA A 12 -11.92 4.78 24.53
C ALA A 12 -10.62 4.88 23.71
N ALA A 13 -9.47 4.57 24.30
CA ALA A 13 -8.19 4.52 23.60
C ALA A 13 -8.13 3.34 22.64
N GLY A 14 -8.51 2.14 23.08
CA GLY A 14 -8.55 0.93 22.26
C GLY A 14 -9.49 1.05 21.08
N LEU A 15 -10.70 1.58 21.28
CA LEU A 15 -11.66 1.85 20.21
C LEU A 15 -11.13 2.86 19.18
N ALA A 16 -10.57 3.99 19.66
CA ALA A 16 -10.01 5.00 18.76
C ALA A 16 -8.85 4.41 17.92
N LEU A 17 -7.96 3.64 18.54
CA LEU A 17 -6.88 2.95 17.83
C LEU A 17 -7.40 1.94 16.80
N GLN A 18 -8.42 1.16 17.17
CA GLN A 18 -9.00 0.16 16.27
C GLN A 18 -9.76 0.81 15.10
N LEU A 19 -10.59 1.83 15.34
CA LEU A 19 -11.27 2.58 14.29
C LEU A 19 -10.28 3.27 13.35
N THR A 20 -9.20 3.83 13.89
CA THR A 20 -8.13 4.43 13.07
C THR A 20 -7.42 3.36 12.22
N TRP A 21 -7.03 2.23 12.82
CA TRP A 21 -6.24 1.21 12.14
C TRP A 21 -7.04 0.31 11.21
N GLN A 22 -8.30 -0.02 11.58
CA GLN A 22 -9.12 -0.99 10.84
C GLN A 22 -10.14 -0.32 9.91
N ALA A 23 -10.55 0.92 10.18
CA ALA A 23 -11.51 1.68 9.39
C ALA A 23 -10.95 2.99 8.80
N GLY A 24 -9.72 3.36 9.14
CA GLY A 24 -9.04 4.54 8.58
C GLY A 24 -9.61 5.87 9.03
N LEU A 25 -10.38 5.91 10.13
CA LEU A 25 -11.02 7.12 10.62
C LEU A 25 -10.00 8.09 11.25
N THR A 26 -10.25 9.39 11.07
CA THR A 26 -9.53 10.44 11.81
C THR A 26 -10.10 10.57 13.21
N LEU A 27 -9.38 11.27 14.11
CA LEU A 27 -9.89 11.52 15.45
C LEU A 27 -11.11 12.44 15.46
N GLU A 28 -11.18 13.37 14.52
CA GLU A 28 -12.33 14.25 14.30
C GLU A 28 -13.56 13.43 13.91
N GLU A 29 -13.41 12.50 12.97
CA GLU A 29 -14.47 11.58 12.55
C GLU A 29 -14.91 10.66 13.70
N ILE A 30 -13.95 10.12 14.45
CA ILE A 30 -14.22 9.24 15.61
C ILE A 30 -14.96 9.99 16.72
N ALA A 31 -14.59 11.26 16.97
CA ALA A 31 -15.21 12.08 18.02
C ALA A 31 -16.71 12.35 17.79
N VAL A 32 -17.12 12.39 16.52
CA VAL A 32 -18.53 12.67 16.13
C VAL A 32 -19.26 11.42 15.62
N LEU A 33 -18.61 10.26 15.58
CA LEU A 33 -19.20 9.02 15.13
C LEU A 33 -20.36 8.61 16.05
N THR A 34 -21.56 8.47 15.47
CA THR A 34 -22.77 8.06 16.21
C THR A 34 -23.16 6.62 15.87
N TRP A 35 -23.96 6.01 16.74
CA TRP A 35 -24.50 4.66 16.51
C TRP A 35 -25.42 4.58 15.27
N GLY A 36 -26.10 5.67 14.91
CA GLY A 36 -26.90 5.73 13.68
C GLY A 36 -26.09 5.63 12.39
N GLN A 37 -24.77 5.84 12.46
CA GLN A 37 -23.84 5.70 11.34
C GLN A 37 -23.23 4.29 11.25
N VAL A 38 -23.47 3.43 12.27
CA VAL A 38 -22.91 2.08 12.37
C VAL A 38 -23.96 1.06 12.00
N ASP A 39 -23.82 0.43 10.88
CA ASP A 39 -24.67 -0.69 10.44
C ASP A 39 -23.96 -2.01 10.80
N LEU A 40 -24.28 -2.55 11.97
CA LEU A 40 -23.64 -3.76 12.49
C LEU A 40 -24.13 -5.05 11.81
N GLU A 41 -25.26 -5.03 11.13
CA GLU A 41 -25.78 -6.19 10.37
C GLU A 41 -25.06 -6.27 9.02
N ALA A 42 -24.97 -5.15 8.32
CA ALA A 42 -24.24 -5.07 7.06
C ALA A 42 -22.69 -4.99 7.24
N GLY A 43 -22.21 -4.72 8.46
CA GLY A 43 -20.79 -4.52 8.72
C GLY A 43 -20.23 -3.24 8.08
N LEU A 44 -20.99 -2.15 8.12
CA LEU A 44 -20.65 -0.90 7.43
C LEU A 44 -20.67 0.31 8.37
N LEU A 45 -19.77 1.27 8.13
CA LEU A 45 -19.85 2.63 8.66
C LEU A 45 -20.26 3.58 7.53
N ARG A 46 -21.28 4.41 7.78
CA ARG A 46 -21.76 5.43 6.83
C ARG A 46 -21.40 6.82 7.33
N MET A 47 -20.34 7.40 6.76
CA MET A 47 -19.81 8.72 7.14
C MET A 47 -20.23 9.77 6.11
N GLY A 48 -21.40 10.40 6.33
CA GLY A 48 -21.99 11.32 5.34
C GLY A 48 -22.50 10.59 4.09
N LEU A 49 -22.57 11.31 2.95
CA LEU A 49 -23.16 10.78 1.73
C LEU A 49 -22.18 9.91 0.89
N GLU A 50 -20.90 10.13 1.00
CA GLU A 50 -19.93 9.54 0.08
C GLU A 50 -18.96 8.53 0.71
N LYS A 51 -18.80 8.55 2.03
CA LYS A 51 -17.83 7.67 2.70
C LYS A 51 -18.52 6.48 3.35
N ILE A 52 -18.40 5.32 2.70
CA ILE A 52 -18.80 4.03 3.27
C ILE A 52 -17.51 3.24 3.54
N VAL A 53 -17.40 2.71 4.75
CA VAL A 53 -16.25 1.92 5.20
C VAL A 53 -16.72 0.54 5.63
N GLU A 54 -16.15 -0.51 5.04
CA GLU A 54 -16.40 -1.89 5.45
C GLU A 54 -15.67 -2.18 6.77
N LEU A 55 -16.39 -2.76 7.71
CA LEU A 55 -15.86 -3.22 8.98
C LEU A 55 -15.49 -4.70 8.88
N ASN A 56 -14.33 -5.07 9.40
CA ASN A 56 -14.04 -6.49 9.54
C ASN A 56 -14.83 -7.10 10.72
N ASP A 57 -15.01 -8.42 10.70
CA ASP A 57 -15.80 -9.17 11.69
C ASP A 57 -15.43 -8.86 13.13
N ARG A 58 -14.14 -8.66 13.40
CA ARG A 58 -13.66 -8.36 14.75
C ARG A 58 -14.12 -6.99 15.23
N LEU A 59 -14.05 -5.98 14.39
CA LEU A 59 -14.50 -4.63 14.75
C LEU A 59 -16.02 -4.60 14.90
N VAL A 60 -16.75 -5.37 14.07
CA VAL A 60 -18.20 -5.57 14.21
C VAL A 60 -18.52 -6.20 15.56
N GLN A 61 -17.84 -7.27 15.96
CA GLN A 61 -18.06 -7.91 17.26
C GLN A 61 -17.73 -7.01 18.44
N LEU A 62 -16.66 -6.22 18.32
CA LEU A 62 -16.29 -5.25 19.35
C LEU A 62 -17.37 -4.18 19.51
N LEU A 63 -17.86 -3.62 18.40
CA LEU A 63 -18.90 -2.60 18.40
C LEU A 63 -20.24 -3.16 18.86
N LYS A 64 -20.60 -4.41 18.51
CA LYS A 64 -21.78 -5.09 19.05
C LYS A 64 -21.74 -5.18 20.57
N LYS A 65 -20.63 -5.66 21.11
CA LYS A 65 -20.43 -5.75 22.57
C LYS A 65 -20.55 -4.38 23.24
N LEU A 66 -20.01 -3.33 22.61
CA LEU A 66 -20.10 -1.96 23.16
C LEU A 66 -21.53 -1.42 23.08
N GLN A 67 -22.28 -1.74 22.04
CA GLN A 67 -23.68 -1.32 21.87
C GLN A 67 -24.60 -1.95 22.94
N GLU A 68 -24.31 -3.18 23.39
CA GLU A 68 -25.02 -3.86 24.49
C GLU A 68 -24.91 -3.06 25.82
N GLU A 69 -23.84 -2.27 26.01
CA GLU A 69 -23.69 -1.39 27.17
C GLU A 69 -24.61 -0.16 27.12
N GLY A 70 -25.33 0.04 26.03
CA GLY A 70 -26.35 1.06 25.82
C GLY A 70 -25.88 2.24 24.96
N GLY A 71 -26.80 2.77 24.19
CA GLY A 71 -26.63 3.94 23.32
C GLY A 71 -27.70 4.00 22.25
N GLY A 72 -28.40 5.14 22.14
CA GLY A 72 -29.33 5.41 21.05
C GLY A 72 -28.62 5.80 19.75
N PRO A 73 -29.34 5.83 18.62
CA PRO A 73 -28.75 6.16 17.31
C PRO A 73 -28.03 7.52 17.24
N ALA A 74 -28.50 8.50 18.03
CA ALA A 74 -27.92 9.84 18.11
C ALA A 74 -26.69 9.93 19.04
N ASP A 75 -26.46 8.90 19.85
CA ASP A 75 -25.36 8.88 20.79
C ASP A 75 -24.02 8.59 20.09
N THR A 76 -22.95 9.25 20.53
CA THR A 76 -21.61 8.95 20.01
C THR A 76 -21.11 7.59 20.47
N VAL A 77 -20.40 6.89 19.59
CA VAL A 77 -19.82 5.58 19.87
C VAL A 77 -18.79 5.65 21.00
N ILE A 78 -17.93 6.69 21.01
CA ILE A 78 -16.97 6.91 22.09
C ILE A 78 -17.43 8.07 22.97
N ARG A 79 -17.73 7.77 24.22
CA ARG A 79 -18.17 8.73 25.23
C ARG A 79 -17.17 8.87 26.36
N SER A 80 -17.17 10.05 26.98
CA SER A 80 -16.42 10.27 28.21
C SER A 80 -17.00 9.40 29.35
N PRO A 81 -16.16 8.64 30.08
CA PRO A 81 -16.66 7.76 31.16
C PRO A 81 -17.43 8.49 32.25
N ARG A 82 -17.06 9.77 32.53
CA ARG A 82 -17.68 10.57 33.58
C ARG A 82 -18.92 11.32 33.14
N SER A 83 -18.83 12.04 32.01
CA SER A 83 -19.93 12.95 31.56
C SER A 83 -20.89 12.28 30.56
N ARG A 84 -20.58 11.10 30.06
CA ARG A 84 -21.30 10.40 28.97
C ARG A 84 -21.51 11.23 27.70
N THR A 85 -20.80 12.33 27.55
CA THR A 85 -20.81 13.18 26.36
C THR A 85 -19.73 12.73 25.35
N ALA A 86 -19.84 13.21 24.13
CA ALA A 86 -18.83 13.00 23.08
C ALA A 86 -17.44 13.36 23.58
N MET A 87 -16.45 12.54 23.24
CA MET A 87 -15.06 12.81 23.63
C MET A 87 -14.38 13.70 22.58
N ARG A 88 -13.76 14.79 23.02
CA ARG A 88 -13.06 15.73 22.12
C ARG A 88 -11.84 15.07 21.47
N PRO A 89 -11.50 15.43 20.19
CA PRO A 89 -10.34 14.89 19.48
C PRO A 89 -9.02 15.02 20.24
N ASP A 90 -8.77 16.17 20.89
CA ASP A 90 -7.56 16.38 21.70
C ASP A 90 -7.42 15.39 22.85
N ARG A 91 -8.54 15.04 23.48
CA ARG A 91 -8.56 14.04 24.55
C ARG A 91 -8.34 12.63 24.00
N LEU A 92 -8.96 12.31 22.87
CA LEU A 92 -8.71 11.05 22.15
C LEU A 92 -7.24 10.92 21.77
N SER A 93 -6.65 11.97 21.20
CA SER A 93 -5.22 12.02 20.86
C SER A 93 -4.32 11.72 22.07
N ARG A 94 -4.61 12.34 23.21
CA ARG A 94 -3.82 12.13 24.41
C ARG A 94 -3.92 10.73 24.97
N ILE A 95 -5.12 10.17 25.08
CA ILE A 95 -5.30 8.81 25.64
C ILE A 95 -4.73 7.74 24.71
N THR A 96 -4.89 7.88 23.39
CA THR A 96 -4.29 6.95 22.42
C THR A 96 -2.77 7.02 22.43
N ARG A 97 -2.18 8.22 22.52
CA ARG A 97 -0.75 8.39 22.68
C ARG A 97 -0.22 7.74 23.97
N THR A 98 -0.93 7.95 25.09
CA THR A 98 -0.56 7.32 26.37
C THR A 98 -0.62 5.79 26.29
N ALA A 99 -1.64 5.23 25.61
CA ALA A 99 -1.76 3.79 25.43
C ALA A 99 -0.61 3.23 24.56
N LEU A 100 -0.26 3.90 23.47
CA LEU A 100 0.87 3.50 22.61
C LEU A 100 2.20 3.53 23.36
N VAL A 101 2.50 4.61 24.11
CA VAL A 101 3.73 4.74 24.91
C VAL A 101 3.80 3.64 25.97
N ARG A 102 2.69 3.39 26.69
CA ARG A 102 2.62 2.33 27.71
C ARG A 102 2.91 0.94 27.14
N ALA A 103 2.52 0.71 25.89
CA ALA A 103 2.77 -0.53 25.19
C ALA A 103 4.17 -0.63 24.52
N GLY A 104 5.05 0.36 24.71
CA GLY A 104 6.36 0.42 24.06
C GLY A 104 6.29 0.66 22.56
N LEU A 105 5.23 1.35 22.08
CA LEU A 105 4.97 1.69 20.68
C LEU A 105 5.05 3.20 20.45
N ASP A 106 6.00 3.85 21.10
CA ASP A 106 6.19 5.31 21.10
C ASP A 106 6.59 5.86 19.73
N ASP A 107 7.17 5.07 18.85
CA ASP A 107 7.46 5.44 17.47
C ASP A 107 6.23 5.39 16.55
N LEU A 108 5.10 4.80 17.01
CA LEU A 108 3.88 4.65 16.24
C LEU A 108 2.92 5.81 16.49
N SER A 109 2.38 6.38 15.41
CA SER A 109 1.36 7.44 15.48
C SER A 109 0.03 6.98 14.87
N LEU A 110 -1.05 7.70 15.20
CA LEU A 110 -2.36 7.49 14.55
C LEU A 110 -2.31 7.73 13.04
N ARG A 111 -1.43 8.64 12.60
CA ARG A 111 -1.18 8.88 11.18
C ARG A 111 -0.62 7.64 10.50
N ASP A 112 0.32 6.95 11.13
CA ASP A 112 0.90 5.71 10.60
C ASP A 112 -0.14 4.60 10.51
N LEU A 113 -1.03 4.49 11.51
CA LEU A 113 -2.14 3.53 11.49
C LEU A 113 -3.12 3.80 10.35
N ARG A 114 -3.45 5.06 10.09
CA ARG A 114 -4.30 5.44 8.94
C ARG A 114 -3.62 5.17 7.61
N GLN A 115 -2.34 5.46 7.50
CA GLN A 115 -1.57 5.15 6.30
C GLN A 115 -1.53 3.63 6.05
N ASP A 116 -1.36 2.83 7.09
CA ASP A 116 -1.41 1.37 6.99
C ASP A 116 -2.80 0.88 6.54
N TYR A 117 -3.89 1.46 7.07
CA TYR A 117 -5.24 1.19 6.60
C TYR A 117 -5.40 1.54 5.11
N ALA A 118 -5.07 2.75 4.70
CA ALA A 118 -5.19 3.19 3.31
C ALA A 118 -4.44 2.27 2.33
N LEU A 119 -3.33 1.69 2.79
CA LEU A 119 -2.56 0.74 2.01
C LEU A 119 -3.19 -0.67 1.99
N ARG A 120 -3.90 -1.09 3.05
CA ARG A 120 -4.60 -2.38 3.10
C ARG A 120 -5.96 -2.34 2.40
N ALA A 121 -6.75 -1.30 2.62
CA ALA A 121 -8.09 -1.11 2.06
C ALA A 121 -8.05 -0.73 0.57
N GLY A 122 -7.73 -1.69 -0.27
CA GLY A 122 -7.63 -1.50 -1.72
C GLY A 122 -6.35 -0.82 -2.19
N GLY A 123 -5.42 -0.52 -1.28
CA GLY A 123 -4.17 0.16 -1.60
C GLY A 123 -3.27 -0.65 -2.54
N GLU A 124 -3.21 -1.97 -2.36
CA GLU A 124 -2.46 -2.85 -3.27
C GLU A 124 -3.04 -2.81 -4.69
N GLU A 125 -4.35 -3.00 -4.81
CA GLU A 125 -5.00 -2.98 -6.13
C GLU A 125 -4.92 -1.60 -6.80
N ARG A 126 -5.00 -0.53 -6.03
CA ARG A 126 -4.81 0.84 -6.53
C ARG A 126 -3.38 1.08 -7.02
N ILE A 127 -2.37 0.54 -6.33
CA ILE A 127 -0.97 0.56 -6.77
C ILE A 127 -0.80 -0.21 -8.07
N LEU A 128 -1.34 -1.43 -8.13
CA LEU A 128 -1.23 -2.30 -9.31
C LEU A 128 -1.99 -1.73 -10.51
N ARG A 129 -3.16 -1.16 -10.29
CA ARG A 129 -3.94 -0.47 -11.33
C ARG A 129 -3.17 0.72 -11.88
N TYR A 130 -2.66 1.60 -11.03
CA TYR A 130 -1.81 2.71 -11.44
C TYR A 130 -0.60 2.23 -12.26
N ALA A 131 0.08 1.18 -11.80
CA ALA A 131 1.23 0.62 -12.52
C ALA A 131 0.83 0.05 -13.89
N ARG A 132 -0.36 -0.56 -14.04
CA ARG A 132 -0.88 -1.03 -15.34
C ARG A 132 -1.23 0.13 -16.28
N GLU A 133 -1.91 1.15 -15.78
CA GLU A 133 -2.35 2.32 -16.56
C GLU A 133 -1.17 3.19 -17.02
N GLN A 134 -0.18 3.40 -16.16
CA GLN A 134 1.01 4.21 -16.46
C GLN A 134 2.20 3.40 -17.00
N GLY A 135 2.07 2.07 -17.11
CA GLY A 135 3.13 1.14 -17.49
C GLY A 135 4.11 0.82 -16.36
N PHE A 136 4.25 1.67 -15.36
CA PHE A 136 5.10 1.46 -14.16
C PHE A 136 4.67 2.37 -13.02
N ILE A 137 5.17 2.10 -11.82
CA ILE A 137 5.07 3.02 -10.69
C ILE A 137 6.45 3.32 -10.12
N THR A 138 6.65 4.54 -9.61
CA THR A 138 7.85 4.94 -8.87
C THR A 138 7.54 5.14 -7.40
N ARG A 139 8.57 5.17 -6.56
CA ARG A 139 8.42 5.52 -5.16
C ARG A 139 7.77 6.90 -4.96
N ASN A 140 8.18 7.89 -5.75
CA ASN A 140 7.63 9.25 -5.63
C ASN A 140 6.14 9.27 -6.02
N ALA A 141 5.77 8.61 -7.12
CA ALA A 141 4.35 8.47 -7.51
C ALA A 141 3.52 7.79 -6.42
N LEU A 142 4.08 6.76 -5.75
CA LEU A 142 3.40 6.11 -4.63
C LEU A 142 3.26 7.03 -3.41
N MET A 143 4.28 7.82 -3.10
CA MET A 143 4.22 8.82 -2.02
C MET A 143 3.12 9.85 -2.29
N GLU A 144 3.00 10.35 -3.51
CA GLU A 144 1.98 11.30 -3.92
C GLU A 144 0.57 10.69 -3.93
N LEU A 145 0.43 9.47 -4.49
CA LEU A 145 -0.85 8.77 -4.61
C LEU A 145 -1.53 8.48 -3.26
N PHE A 146 -0.73 8.20 -2.22
CA PHE A 146 -1.21 7.81 -0.90
C PHE A 146 -0.84 8.80 0.22
N GLN A 147 -0.14 9.89 -0.09
CA GLN A 147 0.34 10.86 0.90
C GLN A 147 1.16 10.21 2.02
N ILE A 148 2.03 9.26 1.67
CA ILE A 148 2.85 8.48 2.60
C ILE A 148 4.31 8.89 2.59
N SER A 149 5.02 8.53 3.66
CA SER A 149 6.44 8.81 3.79
C SER A 149 7.31 7.94 2.86
N LYS A 150 8.52 8.40 2.55
CA LYS A 150 9.49 7.68 1.72
C LYS A 150 9.81 6.26 2.23
N PRO A 151 10.06 6.04 3.56
CA PRO A 151 10.28 4.69 4.09
C PRO A 151 9.07 3.77 3.91
N THR A 152 7.86 4.30 4.11
CA THR A 152 6.61 3.53 3.93
C THR A 152 6.41 3.13 2.47
N ALA A 153 6.62 4.06 1.53
CA ALA A 153 6.53 3.77 0.10
C ALA A 153 7.56 2.71 -0.34
N TYR A 154 8.80 2.82 0.14
CA TYR A 154 9.84 1.82 -0.14
C TYR A 154 9.44 0.42 0.36
N ARG A 155 9.01 0.31 1.62
CA ARG A 155 8.59 -0.97 2.23
C ARG A 155 7.44 -1.63 1.46
N ARG A 156 6.45 -0.84 1.02
CA ARG A 156 5.31 -1.35 0.25
C ARG A 156 5.70 -1.86 -1.13
N LEU A 157 6.51 -1.11 -1.86
CA LEU A 157 7.00 -1.56 -3.17
C LEU A 157 7.88 -2.81 -3.04
N ALA A 158 8.71 -2.90 -1.97
CA ALA A 158 9.48 -4.10 -1.66
C ALA A 158 8.57 -5.31 -1.42
N GLN A 159 7.54 -5.18 -0.57
CA GLN A 159 6.57 -6.26 -0.30
C GLN A 159 5.85 -6.73 -1.57
N LEU A 160 5.43 -5.80 -2.45
CA LEU A 160 4.79 -6.17 -3.72
C LEU A 160 5.77 -6.88 -4.67
N THR A 161 7.04 -6.49 -4.64
CA THR A 161 8.10 -7.15 -5.41
C THR A 161 8.39 -8.56 -4.87
N GLU A 162 8.51 -8.72 -3.55
CA GLU A 162 8.71 -10.02 -2.89
C GLU A 162 7.56 -11.00 -3.17
N ARG A 163 6.33 -10.49 -3.27
CA ARG A 163 5.13 -11.28 -3.64
C ARG A 163 4.99 -11.51 -5.14
N GLY A 164 5.94 -11.06 -5.95
CA GLY A 164 5.88 -11.20 -7.41
C GLY A 164 4.77 -10.38 -8.08
N ARG A 165 4.16 -9.42 -7.38
CA ARG A 165 3.10 -8.56 -7.92
C ARG A 165 3.65 -7.39 -8.73
N LEU A 166 4.87 -7.00 -8.50
CA LEU A 166 5.65 -6.02 -9.26
C LEU A 166 7.07 -6.54 -9.50
N VAL A 167 7.68 -6.09 -10.58
CA VAL A 167 9.10 -6.35 -10.90
C VAL A 167 9.85 -5.02 -10.83
N ARG A 168 10.88 -4.96 -10.02
CA ARG A 168 11.71 -3.76 -9.90
C ARG A 168 12.78 -3.73 -10.99
N VAL A 169 12.87 -2.59 -11.70
CA VAL A 169 13.95 -2.29 -12.64
C VAL A 169 14.47 -0.88 -12.34
N GLY A 170 15.62 -0.80 -11.73
CA GLY A 170 16.20 0.48 -11.27
C GLY A 170 15.32 1.18 -10.23
N THR A 171 14.77 2.34 -10.60
CA THR A 171 13.87 3.13 -9.76
C THR A 171 12.39 2.93 -10.06
N ARG A 172 12.06 2.11 -11.07
CA ARG A 172 10.70 1.84 -11.53
C ARG A 172 10.26 0.44 -11.14
N TYR A 173 8.97 0.28 -10.96
CA TYR A 173 8.32 -0.98 -10.61
C TYR A 173 7.23 -1.27 -11.64
N TYR A 174 7.35 -2.38 -12.34
CA TYR A 174 6.52 -2.79 -13.47
C TYR A 174 5.55 -3.90 -13.07
N PRO A 175 4.34 -3.96 -13.65
CA PRO A 175 3.55 -5.17 -13.59
C PRO A 175 4.33 -6.36 -14.18
N PRO A 176 4.21 -7.60 -13.65
CA PRO A 176 4.95 -8.74 -14.18
C PRO A 176 4.73 -8.99 -15.69
N ALA A 177 3.50 -8.76 -16.16
CA ALA A 177 3.15 -8.89 -17.58
C ALA A 177 3.81 -7.86 -18.51
N ALA A 178 4.40 -6.78 -17.95
CA ALA A 178 5.14 -5.79 -18.74
C ALA A 178 6.62 -6.17 -18.95
N VAL A 179 7.11 -7.17 -18.23
CA VAL A 179 8.48 -7.70 -18.38
C VAL A 179 8.47 -8.72 -19.51
N VAL A 180 9.36 -8.56 -20.48
CA VAL A 180 9.44 -9.48 -21.62
C VAL A 180 9.87 -10.87 -21.14
N PRO A 181 9.06 -11.94 -21.38
CA PRO A 181 9.41 -13.29 -20.97
C PRO A 181 10.75 -13.77 -21.58
N PRO A 182 11.51 -14.64 -20.90
CA PRO A 182 12.83 -15.09 -21.36
C PRO A 182 12.84 -15.63 -22.78
N GLU A 183 11.79 -16.34 -23.19
CA GLU A 183 11.60 -16.94 -24.51
C GLU A 183 11.39 -15.90 -25.62
N GLU A 184 10.86 -14.73 -25.31
CA GLU A 184 10.57 -13.66 -26.25
C GLU A 184 11.70 -12.61 -26.32
N GLN A 185 12.62 -12.59 -25.35
CA GLN A 185 13.66 -11.56 -25.22
C GLN A 185 14.53 -11.45 -26.47
N GLU A 186 14.92 -12.58 -27.06
CA GLU A 186 15.73 -12.58 -28.27
C GLU A 186 15.00 -11.95 -29.46
N ALA A 187 13.75 -12.33 -29.67
CA ALA A 187 12.93 -11.79 -30.75
C ALA A 187 12.72 -10.29 -30.64
N VAL A 188 12.45 -9.81 -29.41
CA VAL A 188 12.26 -8.39 -29.12
C VAL A 188 13.55 -7.59 -29.32
N ILE A 189 14.70 -8.09 -28.85
CA ILE A 189 16.02 -7.47 -29.10
C ILE A 189 16.31 -7.42 -30.59
N ARG A 190 16.11 -8.52 -31.29
CA ARG A 190 16.36 -8.61 -32.74
C ARG A 190 15.53 -7.61 -33.52
N ALA A 191 14.24 -7.53 -33.24
CA ALA A 191 13.32 -6.59 -33.90
C ALA A 191 13.75 -5.14 -33.65
N TYR A 192 14.14 -4.81 -32.42
CA TYR A 192 14.65 -3.49 -32.08
C TYR A 192 15.95 -3.14 -32.83
N LEU A 193 16.92 -4.05 -32.84
CA LEU A 193 18.21 -3.84 -33.52
C LEU A 193 18.07 -3.77 -35.04
N LEU A 194 17.10 -4.47 -35.63
CA LEU A 194 16.78 -4.33 -37.06
C LEU A 194 16.30 -2.94 -37.41
N ARG A 195 15.48 -2.33 -36.51
CA ARG A 195 14.93 -1.00 -36.72
C ARG A 195 15.97 0.11 -36.46
N GLU A 196 16.74 0.00 -35.37
CA GLU A 196 17.63 1.06 -34.88
C GLU A 196 19.09 0.90 -35.35
N GLY A 197 19.44 -0.21 -36.00
CA GLY A 197 20.80 -0.52 -36.48
C GLY A 197 21.82 -0.76 -35.37
N GLY A 198 21.42 -0.71 -34.10
CA GLY A 198 22.25 -0.97 -32.92
C GLY A 198 21.79 -0.23 -31.68
N ALA A 199 22.15 -0.75 -30.51
CA ALA A 199 21.70 -0.22 -29.22
C ALA A 199 22.75 -0.36 -28.12
N TYR A 200 22.64 0.46 -27.08
CA TYR A 200 23.41 0.29 -25.86
C TYR A 200 22.69 -0.64 -24.89
N ARG A 201 23.43 -1.20 -23.93
CA ARG A 201 22.86 -2.09 -22.91
C ARG A 201 21.71 -1.46 -22.14
N GLN A 202 21.76 -0.13 -21.87
CA GLN A 202 20.70 0.56 -21.14
C GLN A 202 19.40 0.58 -21.93
N ASP A 203 19.47 0.82 -23.23
CA ASP A 203 18.29 0.84 -24.11
C ASP A 203 17.61 -0.53 -24.15
N LEU A 204 18.43 -1.59 -24.27
CA LEU A 204 17.94 -2.96 -24.28
C LEU A 204 17.42 -3.43 -22.91
N ALA A 205 18.01 -2.96 -21.83
CA ALA A 205 17.49 -3.21 -20.48
C ALA A 205 16.13 -2.54 -20.25
N GLN A 206 15.96 -1.33 -20.77
CA GLN A 206 14.65 -0.63 -20.72
C GLN A 206 13.63 -1.31 -21.64
N LEU A 207 14.03 -1.71 -22.84
CA LEU A 207 13.16 -2.41 -23.78
C LEU A 207 12.60 -3.71 -23.20
N LEU A 208 13.43 -4.48 -22.51
CA LEU A 208 13.04 -5.75 -21.88
C LEU A 208 12.41 -5.60 -20.49
N HIS A 209 12.43 -4.40 -19.93
CA HIS A 209 12.08 -4.14 -18.55
C HIS A 209 12.83 -5.04 -17.54
N VAL A 210 14.13 -5.19 -17.74
CA VAL A 210 15.01 -5.96 -16.86
C VAL A 210 16.10 -5.10 -16.25
N GLU A 211 16.71 -5.58 -15.15
CA GLU A 211 17.86 -4.90 -14.56
C GLU A 211 19.08 -4.92 -15.51
N PRO A 212 19.91 -3.85 -15.54
CA PRO A 212 21.10 -3.78 -16.41
C PRO A 212 22.05 -4.96 -16.24
N ARG A 213 22.13 -5.55 -15.03
CA ARG A 213 22.94 -6.76 -14.78
C ARG A 213 22.34 -7.99 -15.47
N GLN A 214 21.01 -8.18 -15.37
CA GLN A 214 20.32 -9.25 -16.07
C GLN A 214 20.43 -9.08 -17.58
N CYS A 215 20.22 -7.88 -18.09
CA CYS A 215 20.43 -7.56 -19.50
C CYS A 215 21.85 -7.94 -19.96
N SER A 216 22.89 -7.67 -19.15
CA SER A 216 24.25 -8.06 -19.48
C SER A 216 24.43 -9.58 -19.64
N VAL A 217 23.74 -10.38 -18.82
CA VAL A 217 23.75 -11.85 -18.92
C VAL A 217 23.09 -12.30 -20.22
N ILE A 218 21.90 -11.75 -20.53
CA ILE A 218 21.16 -12.04 -21.76
C ILE A 218 22.00 -11.71 -23.00
N LEU A 219 22.57 -10.49 -23.04
CA LEU A 219 23.36 -10.02 -24.17
C LEU A 219 24.66 -10.82 -24.34
N ARG A 220 25.31 -11.22 -23.24
CA ARG A 220 26.50 -12.09 -23.30
C ARG A 220 26.14 -13.43 -23.94
N ARG A 221 25.08 -14.09 -23.50
CA ARG A 221 24.59 -15.34 -24.09
C ARG A 221 24.35 -15.19 -25.60
N LEU A 222 23.65 -14.15 -26.04
CA LEU A 222 23.35 -13.92 -27.45
C LEU A 222 24.59 -13.61 -28.28
N VAL A 223 25.63 -13.01 -27.70
CA VAL A 223 26.93 -12.80 -28.35
C VAL A 223 27.69 -14.13 -28.46
N GLU A 224 27.72 -14.94 -27.38
CA GLU A 224 28.33 -16.29 -27.39
C GLU A 224 27.64 -17.23 -28.39
N GLU A 225 26.32 -17.15 -28.53
CA GLU A 225 25.54 -17.89 -29.54
C GLU A 225 25.74 -17.34 -30.98
N GLY A 226 26.54 -16.29 -31.15
CA GLY A 226 26.82 -15.70 -32.45
C GLY A 226 25.65 -14.90 -33.08
N LYS A 227 24.59 -14.61 -32.32
CA LYS A 227 23.41 -13.89 -32.79
C LYS A 227 23.60 -12.36 -32.78
N LEU A 228 24.43 -11.88 -31.84
CA LEU A 228 24.77 -10.47 -31.72
C LEU A 228 26.28 -10.26 -31.84
N ARG A 229 26.65 -9.06 -32.30
CA ARG A 229 28.03 -8.55 -32.25
C ARG A 229 28.08 -7.41 -31.24
N ARG A 230 29.13 -7.38 -30.42
CA ARG A 230 29.40 -6.25 -29.53
C ARG A 230 30.60 -5.48 -30.07
N ASP A 231 30.40 -4.19 -30.32
CA ASP A 231 31.45 -3.25 -30.60
C ASP A 231 31.52 -2.22 -29.47
N LYS A 232 32.60 -2.31 -28.65
CA LYS A 232 32.76 -1.54 -27.39
C LYS A 232 31.54 -1.62 -26.48
N TYR A 233 30.64 -0.66 -26.59
CA TYR A 233 29.43 -0.54 -25.74
C TYR A 233 28.13 -0.74 -26.52
N ARG A 234 28.22 -0.86 -27.87
CA ARG A 234 27.07 -0.99 -28.78
C ARG A 234 26.87 -2.46 -29.20
N TYR A 235 25.64 -2.88 -29.24
CA TYR A 235 25.23 -4.20 -29.73
C TYR A 235 24.54 -4.04 -31.09
N THR A 236 24.87 -4.90 -32.02
CA THR A 236 24.30 -4.96 -33.37
C THR A 236 23.99 -6.38 -33.71
N LEU A 237 23.15 -6.61 -34.71
CA LEU A 237 22.99 -7.94 -35.27
C LEU A 237 24.27 -8.40 -35.97
N ARG A 238 24.56 -9.69 -35.89
CA ARG A 238 25.60 -10.28 -36.69
C ARG A 238 24.98 -10.52 -38.07
N GLU A 239 25.55 -9.90 -39.08
CA GLU A 239 25.23 -10.24 -40.48
C GLU A 239 25.61 -11.69 -40.72
N ALA A 240 24.69 -12.47 -41.39
CA ALA A 240 24.87 -13.85 -41.72
C ALA A 240 25.94 -14.03 -42.79
#